data_cb1f14794c0aa4022548f92cbdcc4632
#
_entry.id   cb1f14794c0aa4022548f92cbdcc4632
#
_cell.length_a   1.000
_cell.length_b   1.000
_cell.length_c   1.000
_cell.angle_alpha   90.00
_cell.angle_beta   90.00
_cell.angle_gamma   90.00
#
_symmetry.space_group_name_H-M   'P 1'
#
loop_
_entity.id
_entity.type
_entity.pdbx_description
1 polymer ?
#
loop_
_entity_poly.entity_id
_entity_poly.type
_entity_poly.pdbx_seq_one_letter_code
_entity_poly.pdbx_strand_id
1 'polypeptide(L)'
;MLRKKITLVCLLAMLLNVCVLPAAAQMETETAVPETTSQETVPTTEATVMRETEPPAVDYVDPTEFPQAETVPETTAPLETEPVAETIPEETQPAETEPEETVSPADLLAAGEFHNVWISSDGTVNAVGKVGAYSGAEKWHNVTKVAAWNLTVGIRKNGKVVLAGDNTYKYNYGVISGWSDIVDVAAGEKNIAAVTAAGTVVAAGSNQYHQCDISHWTDVKQVAVGECNLYGLTKDGTVVCSGNPYTKQAKVSTWRDITAISAGNHFVAGLRSDGTVTAKGDSFSGRADVDEWENITAIAAGSNHLVGLRADGTVIAAGDNGMGQCNVGGWTDIVAVSAGRFHTVGMRSDGTIVVTGSDGYGQCDVD
;
A
#
# COMPACT_ATOMS: atom_id res chain seq x y z
N MET A 1 -11.55 -55.19 11.36
CA MET A 1 -10.59 -55.00 12.46
C MET A 1 -9.22 -54.46 12.00
N LEU A 2 -9.14 -53.71 10.89
CA LEU A 2 -7.86 -53.30 10.29
C LEU A 2 -7.73 -51.75 10.16
N ARG A 3 -8.72 -50.98 10.59
CA ARG A 3 -8.71 -49.51 10.49
C ARG A 3 -8.34 -48.75 11.79
N LYS A 4 -8.04 -49.42 12.89
CA LYS A 4 -7.67 -48.79 14.18
C LYS A 4 -6.17 -48.88 14.53
N LYS A 5 -5.31 -49.45 13.67
CA LYS A 5 -3.87 -49.59 13.94
C LYS A 5 -2.97 -48.60 13.18
N ILE A 6 -3.51 -47.79 12.25
CA ILE A 6 -2.72 -46.83 11.46
C ILE A 6 -2.66 -45.43 12.15
N THR A 7 -3.63 -45.09 12.98
CA THR A 7 -3.69 -43.79 13.66
C THR A 7 -2.76 -43.64 14.87
N LEU A 8 -2.23 -44.77 15.39
CA LEU A 8 -1.36 -44.71 16.60
C LEU A 8 0.14 -44.65 16.27
N VAL A 9 0.55 -44.96 15.04
CA VAL A 9 1.97 -44.86 14.63
C VAL A 9 2.38 -43.46 14.20
N CYS A 10 1.45 -42.66 13.69
CA CYS A 10 1.73 -41.25 13.34
C CYS A 10 1.80 -40.31 14.54
N LEU A 11 1.18 -40.67 15.68
CA LEU A 11 1.19 -39.81 16.87
C LEU A 11 2.46 -39.97 17.75
N LEU A 12 3.22 -41.07 17.54
CA LEU A 12 4.45 -41.35 18.30
C LEU A 12 5.71 -40.82 17.60
N ALA A 13 5.63 -40.42 16.33
CA ALA A 13 6.75 -39.83 15.58
C ALA A 13 6.90 -38.31 15.78
N MET A 14 5.94 -37.65 16.39
CA MET A 14 5.99 -36.20 16.64
C MET A 14 6.57 -35.79 18.02
N LEU A 15 6.95 -36.73 18.86
CA LEU A 15 7.43 -36.47 20.22
C LEU A 15 8.94 -36.76 20.44
N LEU A 16 9.70 -37.04 19.38
CA LEU A 16 11.15 -37.32 19.48
C LEU A 16 11.95 -36.60 18.39
N ASN A 17 11.75 -35.29 18.21
CA ASN A 17 12.68 -34.47 17.43
C ASN A 17 13.61 -33.70 18.41
N VAL A 18 14.50 -34.45 19.05
CA VAL A 18 15.71 -33.91 19.69
C VAL A 18 16.73 -33.73 18.59
N CYS A 19 17.17 -32.48 18.38
CA CYS A 19 18.27 -32.14 17.49
C CYS A 19 19.50 -32.97 17.80
N VAL A 20 19.89 -33.87 16.89
CA VAL A 20 21.22 -34.45 16.85
C VAL A 20 22.00 -33.76 15.75
N LEU A 21 22.93 -32.92 16.16
CA LEU A 21 23.98 -32.36 15.28
C LEU A 21 24.94 -33.50 14.91
N PRO A 22 25.34 -33.67 13.66
CA PRO A 22 26.41 -34.60 13.32
C PRO A 22 27.77 -34.02 13.74
N ALA A 23 28.46 -34.79 14.55
CA ALA A 23 29.90 -34.59 14.84
C ALA A 23 30.72 -34.91 13.57
N ALA A 24 31.50 -33.95 13.12
CA ALA A 24 32.54 -34.16 12.14
C ALA A 24 33.90 -33.87 12.76
N ALA A 25 34.63 -34.96 12.96
CA ALA A 25 36.08 -35.17 12.87
C ALA A 25 37.01 -34.09 13.42
N GLN A 26 37.61 -34.47 14.56
CA GLN A 26 38.94 -34.03 14.99
C GLN A 26 40.01 -34.53 14.01
N MET A 27 40.94 -33.66 13.65
CA MET A 27 42.35 -34.08 13.45
C MET A 27 43.29 -32.97 13.91
N GLU A 28 44.17 -33.39 14.77
CA GLU A 28 45.25 -32.75 15.43
C GLU A 28 46.24 -32.06 14.49
N THR A 29 46.89 -30.96 14.90
CA THR A 29 48.31 -31.04 15.30
C THR A 29 48.74 -29.75 15.98
N GLU A 30 49.37 -29.95 17.14
CA GLU A 30 50.20 -29.01 17.87
C GLU A 30 51.31 -28.40 17.03
N THR A 31 51.62 -27.12 17.23
CA THR A 31 52.98 -26.65 17.47
C THR A 31 52.97 -25.30 18.20
N ALA A 32 53.84 -25.23 19.19
CA ALA A 32 53.97 -24.16 20.18
C ALA A 32 54.83 -22.99 19.72
N VAL A 33 54.48 -21.78 20.16
CA VAL A 33 55.20 -20.63 20.77
C VAL A 33 56.46 -20.09 20.06
N PRO A 34 56.80 -18.74 20.05
CA PRO A 34 56.86 -17.93 21.25
C PRO A 34 56.33 -16.47 21.15
N GLU A 35 56.04 -15.96 22.35
CA GLU A 35 55.85 -14.54 22.67
C GLU A 35 57.02 -13.66 22.22
N THR A 36 56.69 -12.52 21.60
CA THR A 36 57.54 -11.32 21.63
C THR A 36 56.67 -10.10 21.90
N THR A 37 56.84 -9.59 23.10
CA THR A 37 56.45 -8.25 23.54
C THR A 37 57.15 -7.19 22.70
N SER A 38 56.37 -6.33 22.06
CA SER A 38 56.80 -4.98 21.68
C SER A 38 55.68 -4.00 21.96
N GLN A 39 55.92 -3.18 22.95
CA GLN A 39 55.15 -1.98 23.25
C GLN A 39 55.37 -0.98 22.12
N GLU A 40 54.29 -0.66 21.40
CA GLU A 40 54.21 0.56 20.57
C GLU A 40 53.34 1.58 21.28
N THR A 41 53.97 2.70 21.59
CA THR A 41 53.40 3.92 22.16
C THR A 41 52.45 4.59 21.17
N VAL A 42 51.22 4.76 21.59
CA VAL A 42 50.24 5.56 20.86
C VAL A 42 50.45 7.04 21.17
N PRO A 43 50.62 7.93 20.19
CA PRO A 43 50.64 9.35 20.46
C PRO A 43 49.21 9.86 20.71
N THR A 44 49.02 10.45 21.87
CA THR A 44 47.85 11.26 22.22
C THR A 44 47.77 12.49 21.32
N THR A 45 46.86 12.51 20.36
CA THR A 45 46.46 13.74 19.70
C THR A 45 45.29 14.37 20.47
N GLU A 46 45.56 15.58 20.95
CA GLU A 46 44.56 16.45 21.59
C GLU A 46 43.34 16.63 20.70
N ALA A 47 42.17 16.30 21.25
CA ALA A 47 40.87 16.62 20.62
C ALA A 47 40.66 18.14 20.76
N THR A 48 40.78 18.84 19.65
CA THR A 48 40.36 20.23 19.55
C THR A 48 38.83 20.26 19.58
N VAL A 49 38.27 20.74 20.69
CA VAL A 49 36.84 21.00 20.85
C VAL A 49 36.48 22.13 19.90
N MET A 50 35.81 21.79 18.81
CA MET A 50 35.15 22.78 17.95
C MET A 50 33.95 23.32 18.71
N ARG A 51 34.02 24.56 19.08
CA ARG A 51 32.93 25.34 19.65
C ARG A 51 31.83 25.46 18.58
N GLU A 52 30.64 24.91 18.87
CA GLU A 52 29.43 25.19 18.10
C GLU A 52 29.14 26.68 18.17
N THR A 53 29.12 27.32 16.99
CA THR A 53 28.65 28.70 16.85
C THR A 53 27.13 28.63 16.75
N GLU A 54 26.47 29.30 17.69
CA GLU A 54 25.02 29.52 17.64
C GLU A 54 24.61 30.16 16.31
N PRO A 55 23.49 29.72 15.70
CA PRO A 55 22.96 30.38 14.52
C PRO A 55 22.44 31.79 14.90
N PRO A 56 22.52 32.76 13.97
CA PRO A 56 22.06 34.14 14.25
C PRO A 56 20.54 34.14 14.53
N ALA A 57 20.17 34.94 15.50
CA ALA A 57 18.79 35.19 15.88
C ALA A 57 17.99 35.70 14.66
N VAL A 58 16.90 35.04 14.35
CA VAL A 58 15.93 35.47 13.34
C VAL A 58 15.01 36.46 14.04
N ASP A 59 14.94 37.72 13.55
CA ASP A 59 14.03 38.72 14.05
C ASP A 59 12.58 38.26 13.90
N TYR A 60 11.89 38.15 15.03
CA TYR A 60 10.47 37.86 15.11
C TYR A 60 9.67 39.10 14.66
N VAL A 61 9.01 39.02 13.52
CA VAL A 61 8.07 40.04 13.04
C VAL A 61 6.69 39.74 13.64
N ASP A 62 6.16 40.73 14.40
CA ASP A 62 4.84 40.65 15.03
C ASP A 62 3.72 40.61 13.97
N PRO A 63 2.80 39.64 14.01
CA PRO A 63 1.76 39.48 12.98
C PRO A 63 0.55 40.41 13.14
N THR A 64 0.63 41.52 13.88
CA THR A 64 -0.52 42.40 14.15
C THR A 64 -0.62 43.66 13.29
N GLU A 65 0.26 43.88 12.30
CA GLU A 65 0.13 45.02 11.38
C GLU A 65 -0.44 44.58 10.01
N PHE A 66 -1.77 44.55 9.88
CA PHE A 66 -2.44 44.54 8.58
C PHE A 66 -2.81 46.00 8.20
N PRO A 67 -2.44 46.49 6.99
CA PRO A 67 -2.91 47.76 6.51
C PRO A 67 -4.41 47.74 6.23
N GLN A 68 -5.10 48.76 6.68
CA GLN A 68 -6.53 48.96 6.50
C GLN A 68 -6.86 49.16 5.01
N ALA A 69 -7.91 48.48 4.55
CA ALA A 69 -8.42 48.60 3.18
C ALA A 69 -8.99 50.02 2.94
N GLU A 70 -8.54 50.64 1.85
CA GLU A 70 -9.08 51.89 1.36
C GLU A 70 -10.50 51.71 0.83
N THR A 71 -11.40 52.59 1.27
CA THR A 71 -12.80 52.65 0.84
C THR A 71 -12.91 53.23 -0.57
N VAL A 72 -13.48 52.48 -1.51
CA VAL A 72 -13.83 52.98 -2.85
C VAL A 72 -15.17 53.73 -2.78
N PRO A 73 -15.30 54.92 -3.37
CA PRO A 73 -16.56 55.67 -3.34
C PRO A 73 -17.61 55.10 -4.28
N GLU A 74 -18.82 55.00 -3.76
CA GLU A 74 -20.04 54.55 -4.42
C GLU A 74 -20.47 55.59 -5.48
N THR A 75 -20.46 55.19 -6.77
CA THR A 75 -20.97 56.04 -7.85
C THR A 75 -22.37 55.50 -8.23
N THR A 76 -23.40 56.26 -7.86
CA THR A 76 -24.78 56.04 -8.29
C THR A 76 -24.98 56.53 -9.73
N ALA A 77 -25.35 55.62 -10.63
CA ALA A 77 -25.85 55.93 -11.95
C ALA A 77 -27.35 55.54 -12.03
N PRO A 78 -28.19 56.25 -12.84
CA PRO A 78 -29.65 56.15 -12.82
C PRO A 78 -30.15 54.87 -13.52
N LEU A 79 -31.24 54.30 -13.00
CA LEU A 79 -32.02 53.23 -13.63
C LEU A 79 -32.58 53.67 -14.98
N GLU A 80 -32.13 53.05 -16.05
CA GLU A 80 -32.89 52.93 -17.31
C GLU A 80 -33.80 51.72 -17.28
N THR A 81 -35.09 51.92 -17.52
CA THR A 81 -36.12 50.87 -17.59
C THR A 81 -36.11 50.26 -19.00
N GLU A 82 -35.64 49.02 -19.12
CA GLU A 82 -35.82 48.20 -20.34
C GLU A 82 -37.22 47.52 -20.39
N PRO A 83 -37.76 47.27 -21.59
CA PRO A 83 -39.13 46.75 -21.75
C PRO A 83 -39.18 45.26 -21.43
N VAL A 84 -40.28 44.87 -20.81
CA VAL A 84 -40.63 43.48 -20.45
C VAL A 84 -40.66 42.61 -21.71
N ALA A 85 -39.70 41.67 -21.82
CA ALA A 85 -39.73 40.62 -22.82
C ALA A 85 -40.71 39.49 -22.38
N GLU A 86 -41.58 39.06 -23.28
CA GLU A 86 -42.51 37.93 -23.09
C GLU A 86 -41.74 36.67 -22.73
N THR A 87 -42.11 36.04 -21.61
CA THR A 87 -41.61 34.74 -21.19
C THR A 87 -42.10 33.63 -22.11
N ILE A 88 -41.21 33.11 -22.95
CA ILE A 88 -41.39 31.81 -23.61
C ILE A 88 -41.28 30.74 -22.51
N PRO A 89 -42.20 29.75 -22.46
CA PRO A 89 -42.05 28.67 -21.47
C PRO A 89 -40.76 27.90 -21.74
N GLU A 90 -39.89 27.88 -20.77
CA GLU A 90 -38.68 27.09 -20.76
C GLU A 90 -39.06 25.61 -20.75
N GLU A 91 -38.82 24.94 -21.90
CA GLU A 91 -38.95 23.50 -22.05
C GLU A 91 -37.95 22.87 -21.08
N THR A 92 -38.43 22.32 -19.95
CA THR A 92 -37.62 21.62 -18.97
C THR A 92 -36.96 20.44 -19.66
N GLN A 93 -35.66 20.62 -20.03
CA GLN A 93 -34.81 19.48 -20.37
C GLN A 93 -34.81 18.53 -19.18
N PRO A 94 -34.96 17.21 -19.42
CA PRO A 94 -34.75 16.23 -18.35
C PRO A 94 -33.35 16.46 -17.78
N ALA A 95 -33.25 16.57 -16.47
CA ALA A 95 -31.97 16.64 -15.80
C ALA A 95 -31.10 15.47 -16.30
N GLU A 96 -30.01 15.78 -16.97
CA GLU A 96 -28.97 14.78 -17.24
C GLU A 96 -28.54 14.23 -15.85
N THR A 97 -28.95 13.00 -15.58
CA THR A 97 -28.41 12.26 -14.45
C THR A 97 -26.92 12.10 -14.74
N GLU A 98 -26.08 12.75 -13.94
CA GLU A 98 -24.65 12.48 -13.96
C GLU A 98 -24.46 10.96 -13.91
N PRO A 99 -23.59 10.39 -14.77
CA PRO A 99 -23.34 8.96 -14.75
C PRO A 99 -22.88 8.58 -13.34
N GLU A 100 -23.58 7.63 -12.70
CA GLU A 100 -23.12 7.06 -11.43
C GLU A 100 -21.69 6.57 -11.64
N GLU A 101 -20.73 7.14 -10.92
CA GLU A 101 -19.35 6.67 -10.92
C GLU A 101 -19.37 5.21 -10.48
N THR A 102 -19.15 4.30 -11.43
CA THR A 102 -19.08 2.88 -11.13
C THR A 102 -17.78 2.60 -10.38
N VAL A 103 -17.91 2.21 -9.11
CA VAL A 103 -16.78 1.81 -8.28
C VAL A 103 -16.10 0.59 -8.91
N SER A 104 -14.79 0.66 -9.07
CA SER A 104 -14.01 -0.47 -9.61
C SER A 104 -14.05 -1.67 -8.65
N PRO A 105 -14.25 -2.90 -9.12
CA PRO A 105 -14.17 -4.08 -8.25
C PRO A 105 -12.86 -4.17 -7.44
N ALA A 106 -11.75 -3.69 -8.00
CA ALA A 106 -10.46 -3.64 -7.30
C ALA A 106 -10.47 -2.71 -6.08
N ASP A 107 -11.33 -1.70 -6.04
CA ASP A 107 -11.48 -0.79 -4.90
C ASP A 107 -12.27 -1.41 -3.74
N LEU A 108 -13.01 -2.49 -4.03
CA LEU A 108 -13.88 -3.15 -3.08
C LEU A 108 -13.18 -4.25 -2.27
N LEU A 109 -11.93 -4.60 -2.56
CA LEU A 109 -11.22 -5.73 -1.97
C LEU A 109 -9.81 -5.34 -1.51
N ALA A 110 -9.46 -5.66 -0.26
CA ALA A 110 -8.11 -5.47 0.26
C ALA A 110 -7.66 -6.64 1.15
N ALA A 111 -6.45 -7.12 0.91
CA ALA A 111 -5.78 -8.08 1.77
C ALA A 111 -4.69 -7.38 2.58
N GLY A 112 -4.73 -7.52 3.90
CA GLY A 112 -3.75 -6.98 4.83
C GLY A 112 -2.65 -7.98 5.18
N GLU A 113 -1.92 -7.70 6.26
CA GLU A 113 -0.88 -8.62 6.76
C GLU A 113 -1.47 -9.98 7.16
N PHE A 114 -2.60 -9.96 7.90
CA PHE A 114 -3.25 -11.15 8.47
C PHE A 114 -4.79 -11.03 8.47
N HIS A 115 -5.37 -10.25 7.58
CA HIS A 115 -6.81 -10.07 7.48
C HIS A 115 -7.21 -9.67 6.07
N ASN A 116 -8.48 -9.86 5.75
CA ASN A 116 -9.11 -9.41 4.52
C ASN A 116 -10.27 -8.48 4.82
N VAL A 117 -10.50 -7.52 3.94
CA VAL A 117 -11.62 -6.58 3.99
C VAL A 117 -12.23 -6.46 2.61
N TRP A 118 -13.56 -6.49 2.53
CA TRP A 118 -14.27 -6.23 1.27
C TRP A 118 -15.57 -5.46 1.49
N ILE A 119 -16.00 -4.78 0.46
CA ILE A 119 -17.27 -4.06 0.43
C ILE A 119 -18.24 -4.87 -0.41
N SER A 120 -19.35 -5.30 0.19
CA SER A 120 -20.44 -5.99 -0.51
C SER A 120 -21.28 -5.03 -1.34
N SER A 121 -22.08 -5.56 -2.26
CA SER A 121 -22.96 -4.77 -3.15
C SER A 121 -23.98 -3.88 -2.43
N ASP A 122 -24.32 -4.21 -1.17
CA ASP A 122 -25.17 -3.41 -0.30
C ASP A 122 -24.41 -2.27 0.42
N GLY A 123 -23.09 -2.14 0.19
CA GLY A 123 -22.21 -1.16 0.83
C GLY A 123 -21.75 -1.54 2.25
N THR A 124 -22.01 -2.77 2.68
CA THR A 124 -21.52 -3.31 3.95
C THR A 124 -20.03 -3.63 3.85
N VAL A 125 -19.26 -3.22 4.85
CA VAL A 125 -17.84 -3.58 4.98
C VAL A 125 -17.73 -4.87 5.78
N ASN A 126 -17.14 -5.89 5.18
CA ASN A 126 -16.90 -7.19 5.78
C ASN A 126 -15.41 -7.37 6.03
N ALA A 127 -15.05 -8.16 7.04
CA ALA A 127 -13.66 -8.44 7.33
C ALA A 127 -13.50 -9.80 8.04
N VAL A 128 -12.40 -10.48 7.75
CA VAL A 128 -12.01 -11.75 8.40
C VAL A 128 -10.51 -11.74 8.72
N GLY A 129 -10.10 -12.57 9.66
CA GLY A 129 -8.70 -12.70 10.06
C GLY A 129 -8.40 -12.04 11.41
N LYS A 130 -7.22 -11.43 11.55
CA LYS A 130 -6.77 -10.82 12.80
C LYS A 130 -7.61 -9.60 13.17
N VAL A 131 -8.51 -9.77 14.15
CA VAL A 131 -9.49 -8.75 14.59
C VAL A 131 -8.87 -7.39 14.91
N GLY A 132 -7.71 -7.35 15.57
CA GLY A 132 -7.03 -6.09 15.89
C GLY A 132 -6.63 -5.24 14.69
N ALA A 133 -6.62 -5.80 13.48
CA ALA A 133 -6.24 -5.08 12.26
C ALA A 133 -7.42 -4.37 11.56
N TYR A 134 -8.67 -4.79 11.82
CA TYR A 134 -9.87 -4.23 11.19
C TYR A 134 -10.97 -3.82 12.18
N SER A 135 -10.74 -3.98 13.49
CA SER A 135 -11.75 -3.67 14.52
C SER A 135 -12.37 -2.29 14.33
N GLY A 136 -13.66 -2.27 14.06
CA GLY A 136 -14.44 -1.07 13.80
C GLY A 136 -14.73 -0.79 12.32
N ALA A 137 -14.07 -1.48 11.38
CA ALA A 137 -14.32 -1.32 9.94
C ALA A 137 -15.74 -1.78 9.55
N GLU A 138 -16.26 -2.80 10.24
CA GLU A 138 -17.61 -3.34 10.07
C GLU A 138 -18.74 -2.32 10.38
N LYS A 139 -18.40 -1.19 11.00
CA LYS A 139 -19.32 -0.09 11.29
C LYS A 139 -19.28 1.02 10.24
N TRP A 140 -18.45 0.88 9.24
CA TRP A 140 -18.32 1.93 8.22
C TRP A 140 -19.49 1.91 7.25
N HIS A 141 -19.87 3.10 6.81
CA HIS A 141 -20.91 3.33 5.82
C HIS A 141 -20.41 4.29 4.75
N ASN A 142 -20.94 4.15 3.54
CA ASN A 142 -20.58 4.99 2.39
C ASN A 142 -19.09 4.93 2.04
N VAL A 143 -18.46 3.76 2.22
CA VAL A 143 -17.08 3.51 1.79
C VAL A 143 -17.11 3.01 0.35
N THR A 144 -16.22 3.57 -0.48
CA THR A 144 -16.10 3.25 -1.90
C THR A 144 -14.79 2.57 -2.26
N LYS A 145 -13.82 2.63 -1.36
CA LYS A 145 -12.51 2.00 -1.53
C LYS A 145 -11.95 1.57 -0.19
N VAL A 146 -11.28 0.42 -0.17
CA VAL A 146 -10.54 -0.09 0.98
C VAL A 146 -9.09 -0.38 0.62
N ALA A 147 -8.20 -0.19 1.59
CA ALA A 147 -6.81 -0.64 1.55
C ALA A 147 -6.45 -1.23 2.91
N ALA A 148 -5.56 -2.21 2.93
CA ALA A 148 -5.21 -2.91 4.15
C ALA A 148 -3.73 -3.28 4.20
N TRP A 149 -3.17 -3.30 5.41
CA TRP A 149 -1.91 -3.94 5.76
C TRP A 149 -1.95 -4.31 7.24
N ASN A 150 -1.29 -3.54 8.14
CA ASN A 150 -1.38 -3.72 9.60
C ASN A 150 -2.70 -3.19 10.20
N LEU A 151 -3.37 -2.35 9.45
CA LEU A 151 -4.67 -1.76 9.75
C LEU A 151 -5.47 -1.63 8.46
N THR A 152 -6.72 -1.25 8.61
CA THR A 152 -7.63 -1.04 7.48
C THR A 152 -7.88 0.45 7.26
N VAL A 153 -7.86 0.86 6.01
CA VAL A 153 -8.15 2.23 5.56
C VAL A 153 -9.32 2.20 4.59
N GLY A 154 -10.23 3.16 4.71
CA GLY A 154 -11.35 3.30 3.78
C GLY A 154 -11.47 4.73 3.26
N ILE A 155 -11.89 4.90 2.00
CA ILE A 155 -12.30 6.18 1.43
C ILE A 155 -13.84 6.19 1.40
N ARG A 156 -14.43 7.24 1.96
CA ARG A 156 -15.89 7.47 1.88
C ARG A 156 -16.26 8.21 0.59
N LYS A 157 -17.52 8.09 0.14
CA LYS A 157 -18.08 8.83 -1.02
C LYS A 157 -17.79 10.34 -0.99
N ASN A 158 -17.60 10.94 0.19
CA ASN A 158 -17.29 12.36 0.34
C ASN A 158 -15.78 12.66 0.36
N GLY A 159 -14.94 11.74 -0.06
CA GLY A 159 -13.47 11.89 -0.10
C GLY A 159 -12.78 11.91 1.27
N LYS A 160 -13.51 11.62 2.37
CA LYS A 160 -12.91 11.51 3.71
C LYS A 160 -12.33 10.11 3.93
N VAL A 161 -11.21 10.04 4.63
CA VAL A 161 -10.54 8.79 5.00
C VAL A 161 -10.97 8.34 6.39
N VAL A 162 -11.18 7.04 6.54
CA VAL A 162 -11.44 6.36 7.81
C VAL A 162 -10.41 5.28 8.07
N LEU A 163 -10.12 5.05 9.34
CA LEU A 163 -9.16 4.05 9.81
C LEU A 163 -9.84 3.08 10.76
N ALA A 164 -9.48 1.80 10.68
CA ALA A 164 -9.82 0.77 11.65
C ALA A 164 -8.60 -0.07 11.99
N GLY A 165 -8.64 -0.69 13.18
CA GLY A 165 -7.56 -1.49 13.72
C GLY A 165 -6.86 -0.81 14.90
N ASP A 166 -5.96 -1.57 15.55
CA ASP A 166 -5.19 -1.09 16.69
C ASP A 166 -4.19 -0.02 16.25
N ASN A 167 -4.51 1.23 16.57
CA ASN A 167 -3.67 2.40 16.25
C ASN A 167 -2.47 2.55 17.22
N THR A 168 -2.00 1.44 17.81
CA THR A 168 -0.93 1.43 18.81
C THR A 168 0.47 1.56 18.21
N TYR A 169 0.58 1.74 16.91
CA TYR A 169 1.87 1.83 16.23
C TYR A 169 2.52 3.20 16.41
N LYS A 170 3.85 3.19 16.49
CA LYS A 170 4.77 4.32 16.65
C LYS A 170 4.63 5.43 15.61
N TYR A 171 3.73 5.28 14.66
CA TYR A 171 3.57 6.17 13.51
C TYR A 171 2.36 7.08 13.72
N ASN A 172 2.55 8.38 13.48
CA ASN A 172 1.50 9.38 13.67
C ASN A 172 0.44 9.31 12.56
N TYR A 173 -0.49 8.34 12.64
CA TYR A 173 -1.62 8.24 11.72
C TYR A 173 -2.79 9.19 12.08
N GLY A 174 -2.70 9.93 13.19
CA GLY A 174 -3.74 10.89 13.59
C GLY A 174 -4.00 12.00 12.56
N VAL A 175 -3.00 12.34 11.76
CA VAL A 175 -3.12 13.37 10.70
C VAL A 175 -4.09 12.96 9.58
N ILE A 176 -4.34 11.65 9.39
CA ILE A 176 -5.18 11.11 8.31
C ILE A 176 -6.65 11.57 8.46
N SER A 177 -7.12 11.79 9.68
CA SER A 177 -8.47 12.31 9.93
C SER A 177 -8.72 13.70 9.32
N GLY A 178 -7.66 14.45 9.04
CA GLY A 178 -7.70 15.75 8.37
C GLY A 178 -7.71 15.67 6.84
N TRP A 179 -7.46 14.48 6.25
CA TRP A 179 -7.42 14.35 4.80
C TRP A 179 -8.82 14.47 4.20
N SER A 180 -8.91 15.17 3.06
CA SER A 180 -10.14 15.39 2.31
C SER A 180 -9.87 15.30 0.81
N ASP A 181 -10.95 15.13 0.06
CA ASP A 181 -10.92 15.04 -1.39
C ASP A 181 -10.03 13.89 -1.89
N ILE A 182 -9.95 12.81 -1.11
CA ILE A 182 -9.13 11.64 -1.41
C ILE A 182 -9.86 10.76 -2.42
N VAL A 183 -9.12 10.37 -3.48
CA VAL A 183 -9.61 9.53 -4.56
C VAL A 183 -8.88 8.18 -4.64
N ASP A 184 -7.67 8.08 -4.08
CA ASP A 184 -6.92 6.83 -4.01
C ASP A 184 -6.16 6.73 -2.68
N VAL A 185 -6.00 5.50 -2.15
CA VAL A 185 -5.27 5.24 -0.91
C VAL A 185 -4.55 3.90 -0.98
N ALA A 186 -3.36 3.84 -0.42
CA ALA A 186 -2.61 2.62 -0.22
C ALA A 186 -2.06 2.57 1.22
N ALA A 187 -2.09 1.37 1.78
CA ALA A 187 -1.55 1.06 3.10
C ALA A 187 -0.38 0.09 3.00
N GLY A 188 0.66 0.33 3.78
CA GLY A 188 1.83 -0.54 3.93
C GLY A 188 2.19 -0.76 5.40
N GLU A 189 3.34 -1.40 5.64
CA GLU A 189 3.78 -1.77 6.99
C GLU A 189 3.95 -0.55 7.91
N LYS A 190 4.51 0.54 7.38
CA LYS A 190 4.94 1.72 8.16
C LYS A 190 4.34 3.02 7.65
N ASN A 191 3.63 2.99 6.52
CA ASN A 191 3.13 4.18 5.85
C ASN A 191 1.74 3.97 5.27
N ILE A 192 0.99 5.06 5.20
CA ILE A 192 -0.23 5.20 4.43
C ILE A 192 -0.02 6.40 3.51
N ALA A 193 -0.37 6.25 2.24
CA ALA A 193 -0.34 7.33 1.26
C ALA A 193 -1.68 7.45 0.55
N ALA A 194 -2.05 8.66 0.15
CA ALA A 194 -3.32 8.91 -0.53
C ALA A 194 -3.16 9.99 -1.61
N VAL A 195 -3.96 9.88 -2.67
CA VAL A 195 -4.05 10.86 -3.75
C VAL A 195 -5.27 11.72 -3.54
N THR A 196 -5.11 13.02 -3.69
CA THR A 196 -6.22 13.98 -3.71
C THR A 196 -6.81 14.09 -5.11
N ALA A 197 -8.05 14.56 -5.23
CA ALA A 197 -8.69 14.84 -6.53
C ALA A 197 -7.88 15.83 -7.41
N ALA A 198 -7.07 16.68 -6.79
CA ALA A 198 -6.14 17.58 -7.47
C ALA A 198 -4.90 16.87 -8.04
N GLY A 199 -4.70 15.58 -7.75
CA GLY A 199 -3.51 14.83 -8.19
C GLY A 199 -2.25 15.09 -7.36
N THR A 200 -2.39 15.69 -6.18
CA THR A 200 -1.32 15.77 -5.17
C THR A 200 -1.37 14.56 -4.24
N VAL A 201 -0.29 14.29 -3.52
CA VAL A 201 -0.19 13.13 -2.63
C VAL A 201 0.05 13.60 -1.19
N VAL A 202 -0.64 12.94 -0.27
CA VAL A 202 -0.43 13.07 1.18
C VAL A 202 0.02 11.73 1.74
N ALA A 203 0.89 11.74 2.74
CA ALA A 203 1.38 10.52 3.38
C ALA A 203 1.53 10.70 4.88
N ALA A 204 1.37 9.60 5.61
CA ALA A 204 1.58 9.49 7.04
C ALA A 204 2.40 8.25 7.36
N GLY A 205 3.14 8.29 8.46
CA GLY A 205 3.94 7.15 8.90
C GLY A 205 5.42 7.46 9.03
N SER A 206 6.24 6.44 8.79
CA SER A 206 7.70 6.55 8.85
C SER A 206 8.25 7.46 7.75
N ASN A 207 9.21 8.32 8.10
CA ASN A 207 9.98 9.12 7.14
C ASN A 207 11.49 8.89 7.30
N GLN A 208 11.89 7.74 7.83
CA GLN A 208 13.30 7.41 8.11
C GLN A 208 14.17 7.41 6.85
N TYR A 209 13.57 7.10 5.71
CA TYR A 209 14.24 7.07 4.40
C TYR A 209 13.73 8.17 3.47
N HIS A 210 13.13 9.25 4.00
CA HIS A 210 12.53 10.32 3.19
C HIS A 210 11.38 9.87 2.28
N GLN A 211 10.71 8.76 2.64
CA GLN A 211 9.61 8.21 1.85
C GLN A 211 8.37 9.12 1.82
N CYS A 212 8.19 9.98 2.82
CA CYS A 212 7.09 10.95 2.85
C CYS A 212 7.47 12.32 2.24
N ASP A 213 8.68 12.48 1.65
CA ASP A 213 9.11 13.72 1.00
C ASP A 213 8.55 13.79 -0.44
N ILE A 214 7.23 13.93 -0.54
CA ILE A 214 6.44 13.80 -1.77
C ILE A 214 5.71 15.09 -2.18
N SER A 215 5.98 16.22 -1.51
CA SER A 215 5.29 17.49 -1.75
C SER A 215 5.46 18.05 -3.18
N HIS A 216 6.45 17.55 -3.92
CA HIS A 216 6.73 17.90 -5.31
C HIS A 216 6.00 17.01 -6.34
N TRP A 217 5.24 15.99 -5.89
CA TRP A 217 4.49 15.13 -6.79
C TRP A 217 3.21 15.81 -7.26
N THR A 218 3.00 15.81 -8.56
CA THR A 218 1.82 16.35 -9.24
C THR A 218 1.26 15.35 -10.24
N ASP A 219 0.01 15.53 -10.62
CA ASP A 219 -0.67 14.69 -11.62
C ASP A 219 -0.68 13.19 -11.29
N VAL A 220 -0.55 12.86 -10.01
CA VAL A 220 -0.65 11.47 -9.55
C VAL A 220 -2.10 11.02 -9.58
N LYS A 221 -2.35 9.79 -10.06
CA LYS A 221 -3.67 9.16 -10.09
C LYS A 221 -3.78 7.90 -9.20
N GLN A 222 -2.65 7.29 -8.84
CA GLN A 222 -2.59 6.11 -7.98
C GLN A 222 -1.31 6.14 -7.14
N VAL A 223 -1.38 5.62 -5.91
CA VAL A 223 -0.23 5.41 -5.04
C VAL A 223 -0.07 3.93 -4.69
N ALA A 224 1.17 3.52 -4.43
CA ALA A 224 1.49 2.22 -3.85
C ALA A 224 2.55 2.39 -2.76
N VAL A 225 2.45 1.60 -1.70
CA VAL A 225 3.30 1.68 -0.51
C VAL A 225 4.09 0.39 -0.36
N GLY A 226 5.41 0.48 -0.49
CA GLY A 226 6.35 -0.58 -0.16
C GLY A 226 6.89 -0.42 1.28
N GLU A 227 7.85 -1.26 1.69
CA GLU A 227 8.39 -1.20 3.05
C GLU A 227 9.13 0.12 3.34
N CYS A 228 9.97 0.58 2.42
CA CYS A 228 10.83 1.75 2.58
C CYS A 228 10.65 2.80 1.47
N ASN A 229 9.69 2.61 0.58
CA ASN A 229 9.46 3.47 -0.57
C ASN A 229 7.96 3.71 -0.79
N LEU A 230 7.62 4.92 -1.23
CA LEU A 230 6.33 5.26 -1.81
C LEU A 230 6.46 5.40 -3.32
N TYR A 231 5.42 5.04 -4.03
CA TYR A 231 5.33 5.14 -5.48
C TYR A 231 4.08 5.90 -5.87
N GLY A 232 4.20 6.77 -6.86
CA GLY A 232 3.09 7.50 -7.48
C GLY A 232 3.02 7.19 -8.97
N LEU A 233 1.87 6.74 -9.44
CA LEU A 233 1.57 6.63 -10.86
C LEU A 233 0.95 7.92 -11.34
N THR A 234 1.58 8.57 -12.28
CA THR A 234 1.10 9.82 -12.87
C THR A 234 0.07 9.57 -13.98
N LYS A 235 -0.70 10.58 -14.34
CA LYS A 235 -1.73 10.50 -15.38
C LYS A 235 -1.16 10.15 -16.77
N ASP A 236 0.10 10.53 -17.04
CA ASP A 236 0.81 10.24 -18.28
C ASP A 236 1.42 8.82 -18.34
N GLY A 237 1.23 7.98 -17.29
CA GLY A 237 1.72 6.62 -17.27
C GLY A 237 3.19 6.47 -16.87
N THR A 238 3.80 7.51 -16.30
CA THR A 238 5.12 7.42 -15.65
C THR A 238 4.98 7.09 -14.16
N VAL A 239 6.09 6.66 -13.52
CA VAL A 239 6.09 6.33 -12.09
C VAL A 239 7.17 7.13 -11.38
N VAL A 240 6.75 7.82 -10.32
CA VAL A 240 7.65 8.53 -9.40
C VAL A 240 7.85 7.68 -8.12
N CYS A 241 9.00 7.87 -7.46
CA CYS A 241 9.35 7.13 -6.25
C CYS A 241 10.01 8.07 -5.24
N SER A 242 9.66 7.92 -3.97
CA SER A 242 10.35 8.54 -2.83
C SER A 242 10.68 7.47 -1.78
N GLY A 243 11.77 7.66 -1.05
CA GLY A 243 12.23 6.72 -0.04
C GLY A 243 13.67 6.29 -0.25
N ASN A 244 14.01 5.05 0.13
CA ASN A 244 15.37 4.55 0.09
C ASN A 244 15.91 4.41 -1.36
N PRO A 245 16.84 5.27 -1.79
CA PRO A 245 17.33 5.28 -3.18
C PRO A 245 18.28 4.11 -3.50
N TYR A 246 18.76 3.41 -2.47
CA TYR A 246 19.71 2.30 -2.62
C TYR A 246 19.03 0.98 -2.95
N THR A 247 17.72 0.90 -2.82
CA THR A 247 16.95 -0.29 -3.17
C THR A 247 16.76 -0.40 -4.68
N LYS A 248 16.73 -1.64 -5.20
CA LYS A 248 16.50 -1.87 -6.64
C LYS A 248 15.10 -1.44 -7.08
N GLN A 249 14.14 -1.52 -6.17
CA GLN A 249 12.74 -1.11 -6.41
C GLN A 249 12.59 0.41 -6.60
N ALA A 250 13.54 1.24 -6.17
CA ALA A 250 13.51 2.68 -6.42
C ALA A 250 13.74 3.07 -7.90
N LYS A 251 14.21 2.13 -8.75
CA LYS A 251 14.60 2.39 -10.14
C LYS A 251 13.43 2.24 -11.12
N VAL A 252 12.37 2.99 -10.92
CA VAL A 252 11.13 2.97 -11.74
C VAL A 252 11.05 4.12 -12.76
N SER A 253 11.97 5.07 -12.74
CA SER A 253 11.93 6.30 -13.57
C SER A 253 11.95 6.05 -15.08
N THR A 254 12.32 4.84 -15.51
CA THR A 254 12.31 4.44 -16.93
C THR A 254 10.98 3.83 -17.38
N TRP A 255 10.05 3.59 -16.44
CA TRP A 255 8.76 2.99 -16.77
C TRP A 255 7.88 3.97 -17.55
N ARG A 256 7.20 3.45 -18.57
CA ARG A 256 6.27 4.18 -19.43
C ARG A 256 5.05 3.32 -19.70
N ASP A 257 3.97 3.96 -20.09
CA ASP A 257 2.72 3.31 -20.45
C ASP A 257 2.12 2.48 -19.32
N ILE A 258 2.42 2.88 -18.07
CA ILE A 258 1.90 2.20 -16.88
C ILE A 258 0.47 2.64 -16.62
N THR A 259 -0.41 1.66 -16.41
CA THR A 259 -1.83 1.85 -16.12
C THR A 259 -2.19 1.58 -14.67
N ALA A 260 -1.42 0.69 -13.99
CA ALA A 260 -1.57 0.40 -12.55
C ALA A 260 -0.22 0.04 -11.93
N ILE A 261 -0.07 0.34 -10.64
CA ILE A 261 1.10 -0.04 -9.82
C ILE A 261 0.67 -0.78 -8.56
N SER A 262 1.51 -1.70 -8.12
CA SER A 262 1.36 -2.36 -6.81
C SER A 262 2.73 -2.65 -6.21
N ALA A 263 2.88 -2.52 -4.89
CA ALA A 263 4.17 -2.66 -4.23
C ALA A 263 4.11 -3.67 -3.08
N GLY A 264 5.07 -4.58 -3.08
CA GLY A 264 5.34 -5.48 -1.97
C GLY A 264 6.46 -4.95 -1.07
N ASN A 265 6.98 -5.79 -0.18
CA ASN A 265 8.00 -5.35 0.77
C ASN A 265 9.30 -4.94 0.06
N HIS A 266 9.77 -5.75 -0.87
CA HIS A 266 11.08 -5.58 -1.51
C HIS A 266 11.00 -5.47 -3.04
N PHE A 267 9.81 -5.25 -3.58
CA PHE A 267 9.59 -5.07 -5.01
C PHE A 267 8.41 -4.17 -5.31
N VAL A 268 8.33 -3.70 -6.52
CA VAL A 268 7.20 -2.97 -7.09
C VAL A 268 6.92 -3.52 -8.48
N ALA A 269 5.64 -3.62 -8.82
CA ALA A 269 5.17 -4.04 -10.13
C ALA A 269 4.36 -2.93 -10.81
N GLY A 270 4.44 -2.87 -12.14
CA GLY A 270 3.67 -1.99 -12.99
C GLY A 270 2.99 -2.77 -14.11
N LEU A 271 1.69 -2.59 -14.25
CA LEU A 271 0.91 -3.10 -15.38
C LEU A 271 1.01 -2.09 -16.51
N ARG A 272 1.32 -2.56 -17.72
CA ARG A 272 1.35 -1.72 -18.92
C ARG A 272 0.01 -1.73 -19.65
N SER A 273 -0.19 -0.72 -20.47
CA SER A 273 -1.41 -0.57 -21.29
C SER A 273 -1.61 -1.70 -22.31
N ASP A 274 -0.58 -2.44 -22.65
CA ASP A 274 -0.63 -3.62 -23.53
C ASP A 274 -0.96 -4.93 -22.79
N GLY A 275 -1.19 -4.87 -21.48
CA GLY A 275 -1.51 -6.03 -20.63
C GLY A 275 -0.29 -6.85 -20.22
N THR A 276 0.93 -6.37 -20.47
CA THR A 276 2.16 -6.95 -19.92
C THR A 276 2.50 -6.36 -18.56
N VAL A 277 3.34 -7.05 -17.78
CA VAL A 277 3.74 -6.64 -16.44
C VAL A 277 5.24 -6.40 -16.37
N THR A 278 5.66 -5.41 -15.64
CA THR A 278 7.08 -5.17 -15.32
C THR A 278 7.28 -5.11 -13.82
N ALA A 279 8.41 -5.58 -13.31
CA ALA A 279 8.72 -5.51 -11.89
C ALA A 279 10.16 -5.08 -11.61
N LYS A 280 10.38 -4.41 -10.47
CA LYS A 280 11.70 -4.03 -9.94
C LYS A 280 11.77 -4.36 -8.47
N GLY A 281 12.92 -4.83 -8.00
CA GLY A 281 13.17 -5.19 -6.60
C GLY A 281 14.14 -6.35 -6.46
N ASP A 282 14.14 -7.03 -5.31
CA ASP A 282 15.03 -8.15 -5.05
C ASP A 282 14.53 -9.46 -5.67
N SER A 283 15.47 -10.27 -6.20
CA SER A 283 15.16 -11.51 -6.92
C SER A 283 14.62 -12.61 -6.02
N PHE A 284 14.89 -12.53 -4.70
CA PHE A 284 14.42 -13.54 -3.74
C PHE A 284 12.91 -13.54 -3.53
N SER A 285 12.23 -12.47 -3.89
CA SER A 285 10.77 -12.35 -3.72
C SER A 285 9.96 -12.99 -4.85
N GLY A 286 10.60 -13.83 -5.71
CA GLY A 286 9.90 -14.57 -6.77
C GLY A 286 9.19 -13.72 -7.82
N ARG A 287 9.53 -12.42 -7.91
CA ARG A 287 9.03 -11.51 -8.95
C ARG A 287 9.50 -11.87 -10.36
N ALA A 288 10.37 -12.91 -10.48
CA ALA A 288 11.24 -13.10 -11.62
C ALA A 288 10.51 -13.46 -12.90
N ASP A 289 9.32 -14.05 -12.83
CA ASP A 289 8.72 -14.71 -13.98
C ASP A 289 7.44 -14.00 -14.46
N VAL A 290 7.42 -12.65 -14.38
CA VAL A 290 6.30 -11.84 -14.89
C VAL A 290 6.50 -11.38 -16.34
N ASP A 291 7.68 -11.57 -16.90
CA ASP A 291 8.01 -11.13 -18.26
C ASP A 291 7.18 -11.88 -19.34
N GLU A 292 6.65 -13.07 -18.98
CA GLU A 292 5.76 -13.85 -19.85
C GLU A 292 4.26 -13.62 -19.56
N TRP A 293 3.93 -12.69 -18.65
CA TRP A 293 2.54 -12.40 -18.32
C TRP A 293 1.91 -11.53 -19.40
N GLU A 294 0.82 -12.03 -19.96
CA GLU A 294 0.04 -11.37 -21.00
C GLU A 294 -1.45 -11.32 -20.63
N ASN A 295 -2.17 -10.39 -21.27
CA ASN A 295 -3.61 -10.19 -21.06
C ASN A 295 -3.98 -9.87 -19.60
N ILE A 296 -3.07 -9.25 -18.85
CA ILE A 296 -3.30 -8.84 -17.47
C ILE A 296 -4.12 -7.55 -17.44
N THR A 297 -5.15 -7.52 -16.61
CA THR A 297 -6.05 -6.38 -16.40
C THR A 297 -5.91 -5.75 -15.02
N ALA A 298 -5.42 -6.51 -14.02
CA ALA A 298 -5.12 -6.00 -12.69
C ALA A 298 -3.94 -6.76 -12.06
N ILE A 299 -3.21 -6.10 -11.18
CA ILE A 299 -2.10 -6.67 -10.42
C ILE A 299 -2.25 -6.37 -8.92
N ALA A 300 -1.83 -7.31 -8.08
CA ALA A 300 -1.76 -7.14 -6.63
C ALA A 300 -0.46 -7.74 -6.09
N ALA A 301 0.30 -6.94 -5.35
CA ALA A 301 1.56 -7.36 -4.73
C ALA A 301 1.35 -7.61 -3.24
N GLY A 302 1.64 -8.83 -2.81
CA GLY A 302 1.80 -9.19 -1.41
C GLY A 302 3.22 -8.92 -0.91
N SER A 303 3.59 -9.43 0.28
CA SER A 303 4.96 -9.22 0.77
C SER A 303 6.00 -9.74 -0.20
N ASN A 304 5.87 -10.98 -0.67
CA ASN A 304 6.87 -11.69 -1.46
C ASN A 304 6.27 -12.45 -2.66
N HIS A 305 5.06 -12.11 -3.10
CA HIS A 305 4.43 -12.68 -4.28
C HIS A 305 3.65 -11.62 -5.03
N LEU A 306 3.45 -11.85 -6.32
CA LEU A 306 2.67 -10.99 -7.20
C LEU A 306 1.54 -11.81 -7.81
N VAL A 307 0.38 -11.21 -7.92
CA VAL A 307 -0.84 -11.80 -8.50
C VAL A 307 -1.25 -10.96 -9.70
N GLY A 308 -1.62 -11.61 -10.79
CA GLY A 308 -2.16 -11.00 -12.00
C GLY A 308 -3.55 -11.55 -12.30
N LEU A 309 -4.52 -10.66 -12.51
CA LEU A 309 -5.84 -11.01 -13.02
C LEU A 309 -5.82 -10.90 -14.54
N ARG A 310 -6.23 -11.95 -15.23
CA ARG A 310 -6.36 -11.94 -16.69
C ARG A 310 -7.72 -11.45 -17.15
N ALA A 311 -7.78 -10.99 -18.39
CA ALA A 311 -9.01 -10.52 -19.03
C ALA A 311 -10.14 -11.59 -19.11
N ASP A 312 -9.79 -12.87 -19.05
CA ASP A 312 -10.74 -14.00 -19.06
C ASP A 312 -11.25 -14.37 -17.65
N GLY A 313 -10.87 -13.61 -16.62
CA GLY A 313 -11.25 -13.88 -15.24
C GLY A 313 -10.44 -15.00 -14.55
N THR A 314 -9.39 -15.51 -15.19
CA THR A 314 -8.42 -16.40 -14.53
C THR A 314 -7.33 -15.62 -13.82
N VAL A 315 -6.61 -16.26 -12.90
CA VAL A 315 -5.59 -15.63 -12.07
C VAL A 315 -4.26 -16.37 -12.22
N ILE A 316 -3.18 -15.60 -12.29
CA ILE A 316 -1.81 -16.12 -12.26
C ILE A 316 -1.08 -15.51 -11.06
N ALA A 317 -0.14 -16.23 -10.49
CA ALA A 317 0.70 -15.73 -9.41
C ALA A 317 2.15 -16.19 -9.59
N ALA A 318 3.08 -15.38 -9.13
CA ALA A 318 4.51 -15.67 -9.09
C ALA A 318 5.10 -15.22 -7.76
N GLY A 319 6.12 -15.88 -7.29
CA GLY A 319 6.81 -15.54 -6.07
C GLY A 319 6.83 -16.62 -5.03
N ASP A 320 6.95 -16.21 -3.76
CA ASP A 320 6.92 -17.13 -2.63
C ASP A 320 5.57 -17.86 -2.57
N ASN A 321 5.63 -19.20 -2.48
CA ASN A 321 4.47 -20.07 -2.33
C ASN A 321 4.61 -21.01 -1.11
N GLY A 322 5.45 -20.67 -0.16
CA GLY A 322 5.70 -21.51 1.03
C GLY A 322 4.46 -21.73 1.89
N MET A 323 3.49 -20.84 1.82
CA MET A 323 2.19 -20.96 2.52
C MET A 323 1.02 -21.30 1.56
N GLY A 324 1.28 -21.51 0.28
CA GLY A 324 0.25 -21.76 -0.71
C GLY A 324 -0.37 -20.48 -1.32
N GLN A 325 0.20 -19.33 -1.10
CA GLN A 325 -0.32 -18.02 -1.53
C GLN A 325 -0.37 -17.84 -3.05
N CYS A 326 0.35 -18.66 -3.82
CA CYS A 326 0.28 -18.69 -5.28
C CYS A 326 -0.63 -19.80 -5.85
N ASN A 327 -1.38 -20.52 -5.02
CA ASN A 327 -2.25 -21.63 -5.46
C ASN A 327 -3.58 -21.11 -6.04
N VAL A 328 -3.52 -20.26 -7.04
CA VAL A 328 -4.66 -19.57 -7.68
C VAL A 328 -5.13 -20.22 -9.00
N GLY A 329 -4.45 -21.28 -9.47
CA GLY A 329 -4.65 -21.83 -10.81
C GLY A 329 -6.03 -22.46 -11.09
N GLY A 330 -6.89 -22.61 -10.07
CA GLY A 330 -8.27 -23.06 -10.25
C GLY A 330 -9.32 -21.94 -10.16
N TRP A 331 -8.91 -20.68 -10.05
CA TRP A 331 -9.81 -19.55 -9.90
C TRP A 331 -10.36 -19.10 -11.25
N THR A 332 -11.67 -18.95 -11.33
CA THR A 332 -12.41 -18.44 -12.50
C THR A 332 -13.42 -17.39 -12.09
N ASP A 333 -13.88 -16.62 -13.05
CA ASP A 333 -14.88 -15.55 -12.86
C ASP A 333 -14.41 -14.46 -11.89
N ILE A 334 -13.11 -14.32 -11.73
CA ILE A 334 -12.52 -13.31 -10.86
C ILE A 334 -12.60 -11.93 -11.51
N VAL A 335 -13.05 -10.93 -10.74
CA VAL A 335 -13.17 -9.53 -11.16
C VAL A 335 -12.25 -8.60 -10.36
N ALA A 336 -11.75 -9.05 -9.20
CA ALA A 336 -10.76 -8.32 -8.41
C ALA A 336 -9.82 -9.29 -7.70
N VAL A 337 -8.57 -8.86 -7.52
CA VAL A 337 -7.54 -9.59 -6.75
C VAL A 337 -6.87 -8.64 -5.76
N SER A 338 -6.50 -9.18 -4.62
CA SER A 338 -5.65 -8.52 -3.64
C SER A 338 -4.69 -9.52 -3.01
N ALA A 339 -3.54 -9.06 -2.53
CA ALA A 339 -2.51 -9.91 -1.97
C ALA A 339 -2.00 -9.36 -0.64
N GLY A 340 -2.10 -10.17 0.39
CA GLY A 340 -1.62 -9.86 1.74
C GLY A 340 -0.19 -10.34 1.96
N ARG A 341 0.20 -10.50 3.23
CA ARG A 341 1.56 -10.92 3.55
C ARG A 341 1.87 -12.32 3.02
N PHE A 342 1.00 -13.28 3.29
CA PHE A 342 1.19 -14.71 2.98
C PHE A 342 -0.08 -15.36 2.41
N HIS A 343 -0.99 -14.57 1.85
CA HIS A 343 -2.25 -15.06 1.28
C HIS A 343 -2.67 -14.20 0.11
N THR A 344 -3.53 -14.76 -0.73
CA THR A 344 -4.12 -14.10 -1.90
C THR A 344 -5.64 -14.19 -1.81
N VAL A 345 -6.32 -13.13 -2.18
CA VAL A 345 -7.77 -13.00 -2.17
C VAL A 345 -8.26 -12.65 -3.56
N GLY A 346 -9.35 -13.27 -3.99
CA GLY A 346 -10.07 -12.93 -5.21
C GLY A 346 -11.55 -12.69 -4.91
N MET A 347 -12.16 -11.76 -5.64
CA MET A 347 -13.60 -11.56 -5.66
C MET A 347 -14.13 -12.03 -7.00
N ARG A 348 -15.16 -12.89 -6.98
CA ARG A 348 -15.88 -13.30 -8.18
C ARG A 348 -16.92 -12.27 -8.61
N SER A 349 -17.36 -12.39 -9.84
CA SER A 349 -18.41 -11.53 -10.42
C SER A 349 -19.76 -11.61 -9.69
N ASP A 350 -20.01 -12.70 -8.95
CA ASP A 350 -21.20 -12.84 -8.10
C ASP A 350 -21.02 -12.27 -6.69
N GLY A 351 -19.85 -11.69 -6.39
CA GLY A 351 -19.49 -11.12 -5.09
C GLY A 351 -18.90 -12.12 -4.09
N THR A 352 -18.78 -13.40 -4.42
CA THR A 352 -18.17 -14.39 -3.55
C THR A 352 -16.65 -14.15 -3.43
N ILE A 353 -16.11 -14.38 -2.25
CA ILE A 353 -14.67 -14.22 -1.97
C ILE A 353 -14.00 -15.60 -1.99
N VAL A 354 -12.84 -15.67 -2.63
CA VAL A 354 -11.97 -16.87 -2.61
C VAL A 354 -10.61 -16.47 -2.05
N VAL A 355 -10.03 -17.36 -1.25
CA VAL A 355 -8.74 -17.10 -0.56
C VAL A 355 -7.85 -18.32 -0.66
N THR A 356 -6.54 -18.09 -0.75
CA THR A 356 -5.52 -19.13 -0.64
C THR A 356 -4.29 -18.60 0.10
N GLY A 357 -3.56 -19.49 0.75
CA GLY A 357 -2.36 -19.13 1.50
C GLY A 357 -2.46 -19.44 2.99
N SER A 358 -1.76 -18.64 3.80
CA SER A 358 -1.75 -18.79 5.25
C SER A 358 -3.11 -18.49 5.86
N ASP A 359 -3.50 -19.28 6.86
CA ASP A 359 -4.76 -19.15 7.61
C ASP A 359 -4.56 -19.09 9.14
N GLY A 360 -3.38 -18.69 9.57
CA GLY A 360 -3.02 -18.66 10.99
C GLY A 360 -3.90 -17.76 11.88
N TYR A 361 -4.69 -16.88 11.29
CA TYR A 361 -5.59 -15.96 11.99
C TYR A 361 -7.04 -16.05 11.50
N GLY A 362 -7.41 -17.07 10.72
CA GLY A 362 -8.73 -17.22 10.12
C GLY A 362 -8.98 -16.27 8.93
N GLN A 363 -7.92 -15.78 8.28
CA GLN A 363 -8.07 -14.91 7.11
C GLN A 363 -8.57 -15.65 5.86
N CYS A 364 -8.60 -16.98 5.88
CA CYS A 364 -9.22 -17.79 4.83
C CYS A 364 -10.67 -18.22 5.15
N ASP A 365 -11.19 -17.86 6.32
CA ASP A 365 -12.55 -18.19 6.75
C ASP A 365 -13.56 -17.22 6.12
N VAL A 366 -13.67 -17.24 4.81
CA VAL A 366 -14.64 -16.47 4.01
C VAL A 366 -15.83 -17.37 3.67
N ASP A 367 -16.98 -17.08 4.25
CA ASP A 367 -18.27 -17.76 3.98
C ASP A 367 -19.11 -17.00 2.93
#